data_d32b000fda1f1916a88e71a827de393e
#
_entry.id   d32b000fda1f1916a88e71a827de393e
#
_cell.length_a   1.000
_cell.length_b   1.000
_cell.length_c   1.000
_cell.angle_alpha   90.00
_cell.angle_beta   90.00
_cell.angle_gamma   90.00
#
_symmetry.space_group_name_H-M   'P 1'
#
loop_
_entity.id
_entity.type
_entity.pdbx_description
1 polymer ?
#
loop_
_entity_poly.entity_id
_entity_poly.type
_entity_poly.pdbx_seq_one_letter_code
_entity_poly.pdbx_strand_id
1 'polypeptide(L)'
;MAGKARLGFTLIELLVVIAIIAILAAMLLPALARSRAKAQGVQCLSNTKQMTLGWYLYADDNNGIFPRNCNTGDQTINSWVLGILDWTANWPDNTNRSELMRSQMGPYVKNVSVYHCPADIYACSEFGQQMLRVRSCSMNCYINGYLPDATPVTGWNMFRKMTDITNPKPSDLWVFVDEHPDSINDGWLIVSWAMGGQWSDMPASYHNGACGFAFADGHSEIHKWRDPGTLMPVRKVTYGGNNPGGKHDLPWALQHSSATTP
;
A
#
# COMPACT_ATOMS: atom_id res chain seq x y z
N MET A 1 -22.94 -60.72 33.02
CA MET A 1 -22.24 -59.50 32.52
C MET A 1 -22.15 -59.60 31.01
N ALA A 2 -22.96 -58.83 30.27
CA ALA A 2 -22.93 -58.85 28.80
C ALA A 2 -21.79 -57.93 28.34
N GLY A 3 -20.77 -58.50 27.66
CA GLY A 3 -19.68 -57.76 27.07
C GLY A 3 -20.20 -56.88 25.93
N LYS A 4 -20.02 -55.53 26.06
CA LYS A 4 -20.26 -54.60 24.95
C LYS A 4 -19.29 -54.92 23.81
N ALA A 5 -19.81 -55.38 22.67
CA ALA A 5 -19.04 -55.51 21.44
C ALA A 5 -18.46 -54.15 21.07
N ARG A 6 -17.15 -54.02 21.06
CA ARG A 6 -16.46 -52.87 20.50
C ARG A 6 -16.52 -52.98 18.97
N LEU A 7 -17.32 -52.12 18.34
CA LEU A 7 -17.31 -51.98 16.90
C LEU A 7 -15.91 -51.43 16.48
N GLY A 8 -15.12 -52.26 15.83
CA GLY A 8 -13.84 -51.86 15.28
C GLY A 8 -14.07 -51.08 13.98
N PHE A 9 -13.35 -49.97 13.81
CA PHE A 9 -13.36 -49.14 12.59
C PHE A 9 -12.54 -49.84 11.49
N THR A 10 -13.11 -50.02 10.32
CA THR A 10 -12.39 -50.64 9.20
C THR A 10 -11.49 -49.60 8.48
N LEU A 11 -10.42 -50.06 7.85
CA LEU A 11 -9.49 -49.23 7.07
C LEU A 11 -10.23 -48.54 5.90
N ILE A 12 -11.21 -49.24 5.30
CA ILE A 12 -12.02 -48.69 4.19
C ILE A 12 -12.92 -47.54 4.67
N GLU A 13 -13.56 -47.67 5.83
CA GLU A 13 -14.39 -46.59 6.39
C GLU A 13 -13.57 -45.37 6.68
N LEU A 14 -12.34 -45.48 7.19
CA LEU A 14 -11.44 -44.37 7.41
C LEU A 14 -11.03 -43.71 6.07
N LEU A 15 -10.68 -44.54 5.08
CA LEU A 15 -10.22 -44.06 3.77
C LEU A 15 -11.31 -43.30 3.01
N VAL A 16 -12.57 -43.76 3.06
CA VAL A 16 -13.72 -43.08 2.46
C VAL A 16 -13.96 -41.73 3.13
N VAL A 17 -13.87 -41.65 4.46
CA VAL A 17 -14.07 -40.40 5.19
C VAL A 17 -13.00 -39.36 4.80
N ILE A 18 -11.71 -39.73 4.79
CA ILE A 18 -10.64 -38.79 4.40
C ILE A 18 -10.78 -38.39 2.93
N ALA A 19 -11.23 -39.25 2.03
CA ALA A 19 -11.45 -38.91 0.63
C ALA A 19 -12.57 -37.88 0.48
N ILE A 20 -13.68 -38.02 1.20
CA ILE A 20 -14.78 -37.05 1.18
C ILE A 20 -14.33 -35.71 1.74
N ILE A 21 -13.61 -35.70 2.88
CA ILE A 21 -13.05 -34.47 3.46
C ILE A 21 -12.08 -33.77 2.47
N ALA A 22 -11.22 -34.54 1.79
CA ALA A 22 -10.29 -34.00 0.82
C ALA A 22 -11.01 -33.33 -0.37
N ILE A 23 -12.08 -33.98 -0.90
CA ILE A 23 -12.86 -33.40 -2.00
C ILE A 23 -13.56 -32.11 -1.55
N LEU A 24 -14.22 -32.13 -0.39
CA LEU A 24 -14.87 -30.90 0.15
C LEU A 24 -13.88 -29.78 0.42
N ALA A 25 -12.74 -30.09 1.01
CA ALA A 25 -11.67 -29.11 1.27
C ALA A 25 -11.12 -28.51 -0.05
N ALA A 26 -10.89 -29.33 -1.08
CA ALA A 26 -10.41 -28.88 -2.38
C ALA A 26 -11.36 -27.87 -3.05
N MET A 27 -12.67 -27.98 -2.83
CA MET A 27 -13.67 -27.02 -3.34
C MET A 27 -13.78 -25.76 -2.47
N LEU A 28 -13.58 -25.87 -1.16
CA LEU A 28 -13.75 -24.76 -0.21
C LEU A 28 -12.52 -23.83 -0.17
N LEU A 29 -11.30 -24.37 -0.25
CA LEU A 29 -10.06 -23.58 -0.11
C LEU A 29 -9.95 -22.43 -1.14
N PRO A 30 -10.22 -22.62 -2.45
CA PRO A 30 -10.17 -21.54 -3.42
C PRO A 30 -11.23 -20.45 -3.16
N ALA A 31 -12.43 -20.83 -2.72
CA ALA A 31 -13.50 -19.90 -2.39
C ALA A 31 -13.16 -19.07 -1.15
N LEU A 32 -12.60 -19.69 -0.12
CA LEU A 32 -12.16 -19.04 1.10
C LEU A 32 -11.00 -18.06 0.84
N ALA A 33 -10.03 -18.44 0.01
CA ALA A 33 -8.92 -17.55 -0.37
C ALA A 33 -9.42 -16.28 -1.07
N ARG A 34 -10.37 -16.40 -2.00
CA ARG A 34 -10.99 -15.24 -2.68
C ARG A 34 -11.77 -14.36 -1.72
N SER A 35 -12.53 -14.97 -0.81
CA SER A 35 -13.31 -14.24 0.19
C SER A 35 -12.40 -13.48 1.16
N ARG A 36 -11.30 -14.09 1.59
CA ARG A 36 -10.27 -13.44 2.42
C ARG A 36 -9.65 -12.25 1.71
N ALA A 37 -9.25 -12.40 0.45
CA ALA A 37 -8.67 -11.30 -0.33
C ALA A 37 -9.66 -10.13 -0.49
N LYS A 38 -10.95 -10.40 -0.71
CA LYS A 38 -12.00 -9.36 -0.73
C LYS A 38 -12.13 -8.65 0.62
N ALA A 39 -12.16 -9.39 1.73
CA ALA A 39 -12.26 -8.81 3.07
C ALA A 39 -11.05 -7.92 3.39
N GLN A 40 -9.83 -8.37 3.04
CA GLN A 40 -8.63 -7.56 3.16
C GLN A 40 -8.68 -6.30 2.28
N GLY A 41 -9.24 -6.39 1.07
CA GLY A 41 -9.46 -5.23 0.20
C GLY A 41 -10.42 -4.21 0.80
N VAL A 42 -11.54 -4.65 1.38
CA VAL A 42 -12.49 -3.76 2.07
C VAL A 42 -11.83 -3.07 3.28
N GLN A 43 -11.03 -3.82 4.05
CA GLN A 43 -10.29 -3.23 5.17
C GLN A 43 -9.24 -2.23 4.69
N CYS A 44 -8.51 -2.51 3.59
CA CYS A 44 -7.57 -1.58 2.98
C CYS A 44 -8.29 -0.29 2.55
N LEU A 45 -9.43 -0.38 1.86
CA LEU A 45 -10.25 0.80 1.49
C LEU A 45 -10.73 1.59 2.72
N SER A 46 -11.08 0.91 3.81
CA SER A 46 -11.42 1.59 5.07
C SER A 46 -10.22 2.32 5.66
N ASN A 47 -9.03 1.72 5.61
CA ASN A 47 -7.80 2.33 6.09
C ASN A 47 -7.45 3.58 5.27
N THR A 48 -7.45 3.49 3.95
CA THR A 48 -7.13 4.62 3.06
C THR A 48 -8.14 5.76 3.20
N LYS A 49 -9.44 5.47 3.42
CA LYS A 49 -10.44 6.50 3.76
C LYS A 49 -10.14 7.22 5.06
N GLN A 50 -9.72 6.50 6.10
CA GLN A 50 -9.33 7.11 7.38
C GLN A 50 -8.08 7.98 7.21
N MET A 51 -7.12 7.56 6.39
CA MET A 51 -5.96 8.39 6.05
C MET A 51 -6.37 9.66 5.32
N THR A 52 -7.25 9.56 4.32
CA THR A 52 -7.74 10.72 3.57
C THR A 52 -8.51 11.68 4.48
N LEU A 53 -9.30 11.17 5.42
CA LEU A 53 -9.95 12.00 6.44
C LEU A 53 -8.91 12.74 7.31
N GLY A 54 -7.86 12.04 7.77
CA GLY A 54 -6.76 12.67 8.50
C GLY A 54 -6.03 13.73 7.69
N TRP A 55 -5.87 13.50 6.38
CA TRP A 55 -5.27 14.44 5.44
C TRP A 55 -6.10 15.72 5.28
N TYR A 56 -7.45 15.61 5.20
CA TYR A 56 -8.35 16.76 5.19
C TYR A 56 -8.30 17.53 6.50
N LEU A 57 -8.37 16.84 7.65
CA LEU A 57 -8.34 17.47 8.96
C LEU A 57 -7.01 18.23 9.17
N TYR A 58 -5.89 17.67 8.73
CA TYR A 58 -4.63 18.40 8.72
C TYR A 58 -4.71 19.67 7.89
N ALA A 59 -5.23 19.60 6.66
CA ALA A 59 -5.34 20.74 5.78
C ALA A 59 -6.24 21.83 6.37
N ASP A 60 -7.37 21.46 7.00
CA ASP A 60 -8.29 22.39 7.64
C ASP A 60 -7.59 23.17 8.75
N ASP A 61 -6.81 22.50 9.61
CA ASP A 61 -6.03 23.13 10.68
C ASP A 61 -4.81 23.92 10.19
N ASN A 62 -4.38 23.72 8.93
CA ASN A 62 -3.16 24.32 8.37
C ASN A 62 -3.43 25.25 7.17
N ASN A 63 -4.47 26.10 7.25
CA ASN A 63 -4.85 27.10 6.25
C ASN A 63 -5.10 26.50 4.85
N GLY A 64 -5.64 25.31 4.79
CA GLY A 64 -5.92 24.56 3.57
C GLY A 64 -4.70 23.92 2.91
N ILE A 65 -3.51 24.03 3.51
CA ILE A 65 -2.28 23.46 2.97
C ILE A 65 -2.17 21.98 3.34
N PHE A 66 -1.95 21.13 2.37
CA PHE A 66 -1.77 19.69 2.55
C PHE A 66 -0.47 19.38 3.32
N PRO A 67 -0.41 18.24 4.03
CA PRO A 67 0.82 17.81 4.66
C PRO A 67 1.93 17.68 3.63
N ARG A 68 3.15 17.99 4.03
CA ARG A 68 4.35 17.84 3.19
C ARG A 68 4.54 16.37 2.80
N ASN A 69 4.98 16.17 1.58
CA ASN A 69 5.43 14.88 1.11
C ASN A 69 6.91 14.99 0.68
N CYS A 70 7.80 14.50 1.51
CA CYS A 70 9.24 14.63 1.29
C CYS A 70 9.85 13.28 0.92
N ASN A 71 10.63 13.29 -0.16
CA ASN A 71 11.48 12.18 -0.56
C ASN A 71 12.78 12.24 0.29
N THR A 72 12.70 11.95 1.58
CA THR A 72 13.88 11.93 2.43
C THR A 72 13.64 11.18 3.73
N GLY A 73 14.68 10.46 4.18
CA GLY A 73 14.77 9.94 5.53
C GLY A 73 15.18 10.97 6.57
N ASP A 74 15.38 12.22 6.17
CA ASP A 74 15.72 13.28 7.11
C ASP A 74 14.53 13.59 8.02
N GLN A 75 14.61 13.10 9.24
CA GLN A 75 13.59 13.29 10.27
C GLN A 75 13.49 14.72 10.78
N THR A 76 14.40 15.62 10.36
CA THR A 76 14.29 17.07 10.63
C THR A 76 13.26 17.72 9.72
N ILE A 77 12.97 17.14 8.57
CA ILE A 77 11.95 17.61 7.64
C ILE A 77 10.60 17.00 8.04
N ASN A 78 9.73 17.83 8.60
CA ASN A 78 8.40 17.36 8.97
C ASN A 78 7.58 17.00 7.72
N SER A 79 7.15 15.76 7.62
CA SER A 79 6.44 15.18 6.49
C SER A 79 5.16 14.49 6.96
N TRP A 80 4.29 14.09 6.02
CA TRP A 80 3.06 13.37 6.32
C TRP A 80 3.32 12.05 7.07
N VAL A 81 4.46 11.38 6.76
CA VAL A 81 5.06 10.27 7.54
C VAL A 81 6.55 10.53 7.72
N LEU A 82 7.14 9.91 8.73
CA LEU A 82 8.57 9.90 8.99
C LEU A 82 9.10 8.47 8.91
N GLY A 83 10.42 8.35 8.82
CA GLY A 83 11.13 7.08 8.76
C GLY A 83 11.28 6.51 7.37
N ILE A 84 12.39 5.82 7.15
CA ILE A 84 12.69 5.06 5.95
C ILE A 84 12.47 3.57 6.22
N LEU A 85 11.84 2.87 5.29
CA LEU A 85 11.69 1.42 5.34
C LEU A 85 12.78 0.76 4.48
N ASP A 86 13.32 -0.34 4.95
CA ASP A 86 14.37 -1.09 4.28
C ASP A 86 14.27 -2.60 4.54
N TRP A 87 14.95 -3.42 3.75
CA TRP A 87 15.04 -4.86 3.99
C TRP A 87 16.25 -5.27 4.83
N THR A 88 17.12 -4.32 5.20
CA THR A 88 18.25 -4.58 6.11
C THR A 88 17.73 -5.04 7.46
N ALA A 89 18.32 -6.10 7.99
CA ALA A 89 17.94 -6.61 9.30
C ALA A 89 18.21 -5.57 10.39
N ASN A 90 17.29 -5.48 11.33
CA ASN A 90 17.31 -4.53 12.46
C ASN A 90 17.32 -3.05 12.01
N TRP A 91 16.64 -2.75 10.90
CA TRP A 91 16.48 -1.37 10.48
C TRP A 91 15.45 -0.65 11.35
N PRO A 92 15.84 0.39 12.13
CA PRO A 92 15.02 0.91 13.22
C PRO A 92 13.63 1.39 12.80
N ASP A 93 13.52 2.00 11.62
CA ASP A 93 12.28 2.62 11.17
C ASP A 93 11.23 1.61 10.70
N ASN A 94 11.64 0.39 10.36
CA ASN A 94 10.71 -0.65 9.90
C ASN A 94 9.56 -0.91 10.88
N THR A 95 9.84 -0.82 12.17
CA THR A 95 8.87 -1.14 13.24
C THR A 95 8.59 0.02 14.19
N ASN A 96 9.17 1.20 13.92
CA ASN A 96 9.08 2.38 14.78
C ASN A 96 7.76 3.12 14.61
N ARG A 97 6.74 2.73 15.36
CA ARG A 97 5.43 3.38 15.35
C ARG A 97 5.46 4.83 15.82
N SER A 98 6.45 5.24 16.61
CA SER A 98 6.56 6.62 17.09
C SER A 98 6.85 7.60 15.96
N GLU A 99 7.54 7.19 14.90
CA GLU A 99 7.75 8.03 13.72
C GLU A 99 6.44 8.39 13.03
N LEU A 100 5.51 7.44 12.90
CA LEU A 100 4.18 7.72 12.35
C LEU A 100 3.40 8.70 13.24
N MET A 101 3.47 8.54 14.56
CA MET A 101 2.74 9.40 15.50
C MET A 101 3.32 10.81 15.61
N ARG A 102 4.62 10.98 15.37
CA ARG A 102 5.31 12.28 15.37
C ARG A 102 5.17 13.03 14.03
N SER A 103 4.77 12.34 12.98
CA SER A 103 4.59 12.92 11.65
C SER A 103 3.44 13.94 11.62
N GLN A 104 3.34 14.71 10.53
CA GLN A 104 2.27 15.70 10.38
C GLN A 104 0.87 15.09 10.44
N MET A 105 0.69 13.86 9.94
CA MET A 105 -0.62 13.19 9.97
C MET A 105 -0.88 12.37 11.24
N GLY A 106 0.15 12.08 12.03
CA GLY A 106 0.02 11.25 13.24
C GLY A 106 -1.07 11.71 14.20
N PRO A 107 -1.16 13.00 14.58
CA PRO A 107 -2.20 13.52 15.46
C PRO A 107 -3.63 13.37 14.92
N TYR A 108 -3.80 13.32 13.61
CA TYR A 108 -5.10 13.24 12.94
C TYR A 108 -5.55 11.80 12.69
N VAL A 109 -4.63 10.92 12.28
CA VAL A 109 -4.94 9.51 12.02
C VAL A 109 -5.02 8.70 13.32
N LYS A 110 -4.17 8.98 14.31
CA LYS A 110 -4.12 8.39 15.67
C LYS A 110 -3.91 6.87 15.74
N ASN A 111 -4.39 6.10 14.77
CA ASN A 111 -4.26 4.65 14.75
C ASN A 111 -3.20 4.22 13.73
N VAL A 112 -2.04 3.80 14.21
CA VAL A 112 -0.91 3.38 13.36
C VAL A 112 -1.24 2.19 12.46
N SER A 113 -2.19 1.33 12.82
CA SER A 113 -2.56 0.19 11.97
C SER A 113 -3.22 0.59 10.66
N VAL A 114 -3.70 1.83 10.56
CA VAL A 114 -4.32 2.38 9.34
C VAL A 114 -3.30 2.58 8.21
N TYR A 115 -2.02 2.79 8.56
CA TYR A 115 -0.95 2.96 7.57
C TYR A 115 -0.50 1.66 6.90
N HIS A 116 -1.05 0.52 7.32
CA HIS A 116 -0.64 -0.79 6.83
C HIS A 116 -1.82 -1.55 6.20
N CYS A 117 -1.64 -2.01 4.95
CA CYS A 117 -2.61 -2.85 4.26
C CYS A 117 -2.62 -4.26 4.89
N PRO A 118 -3.77 -4.82 5.27
CA PRO A 118 -3.84 -6.15 5.87
C PRO A 118 -3.45 -7.28 4.92
N ALA A 119 -3.30 -7.00 3.64
CA ALA A 119 -2.80 -7.95 2.65
C ALA A 119 -1.27 -7.89 2.46
N ASP A 120 -0.58 -6.90 3.03
CA ASP A 120 0.88 -6.90 3.15
C ASP A 120 1.32 -7.84 4.29
N ILE A 121 1.76 -9.02 3.90
CA ILE A 121 2.22 -10.06 4.82
C ILE A 121 3.73 -10.20 4.86
N TYR A 122 4.45 -9.30 4.22
CA TYR A 122 5.90 -9.40 4.03
C TYR A 122 6.66 -8.81 5.20
N ALA A 123 7.03 -9.69 6.12
CA ALA A 123 7.77 -9.33 7.32
C ALA A 123 9.27 -9.08 7.04
N CYS A 124 9.86 -8.12 7.74
CA CYS A 124 11.30 -7.88 7.86
C CYS A 124 11.87 -8.64 9.06
N SER A 125 13.21 -8.72 9.14
CA SER A 125 13.93 -9.38 10.24
C SER A 125 14.37 -8.33 11.27
N GLU A 126 13.73 -8.35 12.45
CA GLU A 126 14.04 -7.43 13.54
C GLU A 126 14.35 -8.20 14.81
N PHE A 127 15.57 -8.03 15.36
CA PHE A 127 16.03 -8.68 16.60
C PHE A 127 15.79 -10.20 16.61
N GLY A 128 16.01 -10.88 15.48
CA GLY A 128 15.80 -12.31 15.32
C GLY A 128 14.33 -12.74 15.15
N GLN A 129 13.40 -11.81 15.05
CA GLN A 129 11.98 -12.06 14.83
C GLN A 129 11.51 -11.56 13.46
N GLN A 130 10.48 -12.20 12.92
CA GLN A 130 9.81 -11.71 11.71
C GLN A 130 8.70 -10.74 12.12
N MET A 131 8.84 -9.47 11.78
CA MET A 131 7.91 -8.41 12.14
C MET A 131 7.40 -7.69 10.90
N LEU A 132 6.10 -7.36 10.87
CA LEU A 132 5.56 -6.53 9.80
C LEU A 132 6.07 -5.10 9.94
N ARG A 133 6.34 -4.46 8.80
CA ARG A 133 6.72 -3.05 8.78
C ARG A 133 5.54 -2.16 9.15
N VAL A 134 5.81 -0.97 9.67
CA VAL A 134 4.78 -0.07 10.22
C VAL A 134 3.81 0.48 9.19
N ARG A 135 4.20 0.51 7.91
CA ARG A 135 3.34 0.99 6.82
C ARG A 135 3.59 0.22 5.51
N SER A 136 2.60 0.25 4.63
CA SER A 136 2.64 -0.31 3.27
C SER A 136 2.07 0.65 2.24
N CYS A 137 1.86 1.91 2.59
CA CYS A 137 1.29 2.92 1.70
C CYS A 137 2.18 4.15 1.60
N SER A 138 2.05 4.84 0.48
CA SER A 138 2.76 6.09 0.18
C SER A 138 1.80 7.12 -0.41
N MET A 139 2.23 8.38 -0.38
CA MET A 139 1.46 9.50 -0.92
C MET A 139 2.02 9.92 -2.28
N ASN A 140 1.15 10.37 -3.15
CA ASN A 140 1.48 10.91 -4.46
C ASN A 140 2.51 12.04 -4.35
N CYS A 141 3.63 11.91 -5.04
CA CYS A 141 4.73 12.88 -5.00
C CYS A 141 4.33 14.30 -5.43
N TYR A 142 3.27 14.43 -6.23
CA TYR A 142 2.77 15.74 -6.69
C TYR A 142 1.84 16.43 -5.70
N ILE A 143 1.54 15.81 -4.55
CA ILE A 143 0.80 16.44 -3.46
C ILE A 143 1.79 17.00 -2.45
N ASN A 144 1.97 18.32 -2.49
CA ASN A 144 2.88 19.10 -1.65
C ASN A 144 4.29 18.46 -1.54
N GLY A 145 4.75 17.90 -2.68
CA GLY A 145 5.99 17.12 -2.77
C GLY A 145 7.25 17.99 -2.81
N TYR A 146 8.32 17.49 -2.20
CA TYR A 146 9.64 18.11 -2.17
C TYR A 146 10.73 17.07 -2.37
N LEU A 147 11.72 17.38 -3.21
CA LEU A 147 12.94 16.60 -3.33
C LEU A 147 13.82 16.72 -2.07
N PRO A 148 14.88 15.91 -1.91
CA PRO A 148 15.75 15.92 -0.72
C PRO A 148 16.35 17.27 -0.37
N ASP A 149 16.57 18.14 -1.37
CA ASP A 149 17.04 19.51 -1.20
C ASP A 149 15.93 20.54 -0.90
N ALA A 150 14.72 20.05 -0.61
CA ALA A 150 13.50 20.82 -0.39
C ALA A 150 13.02 21.62 -1.61
N THR A 151 13.46 21.26 -2.82
CA THR A 151 12.90 21.82 -4.06
C THR A 151 11.58 21.14 -4.43
N PRO A 152 10.60 21.86 -5.00
CA PRO A 152 9.40 21.24 -5.53
C PRO A 152 9.70 20.38 -6.77
N VAL A 153 8.91 19.35 -7.01
CA VAL A 153 8.94 18.59 -8.27
C VAL A 153 8.57 19.52 -9.42
N THR A 154 9.44 19.64 -10.42
CA THR A 154 9.27 20.59 -11.53
C THR A 154 8.74 19.92 -12.80
N GLY A 155 8.12 20.70 -13.68
CA GLY A 155 7.58 20.21 -14.97
C GLY A 155 6.22 19.56 -14.88
N TRP A 156 5.63 19.45 -13.66
CA TRP A 156 4.33 18.88 -13.38
C TRP A 156 3.53 19.75 -12.44
N ASN A 157 2.18 19.67 -12.51
CA ASN A 157 1.32 20.38 -11.58
C ASN A 157 1.57 19.87 -10.15
N MET A 158 1.82 20.81 -9.25
CA MET A 158 2.00 20.53 -7.83
C MET A 158 0.76 21.02 -7.06
N PHE A 159 0.15 20.14 -6.30
CA PHE A 159 -1.07 20.41 -5.56
C PHE A 159 -0.74 20.65 -4.07
N ARG A 160 -0.83 21.90 -3.63
CA ARG A 160 -0.55 22.27 -2.23
C ARG A 160 -1.80 22.42 -1.38
N LYS A 161 -2.94 22.65 -2.03
CA LYS A 161 -4.25 22.81 -1.41
C LYS A 161 -5.35 22.36 -2.37
N MET A 162 -6.57 22.16 -1.87
CA MET A 162 -7.67 21.64 -2.65
C MET A 162 -7.99 22.48 -3.89
N THR A 163 -7.85 23.79 -3.82
CA THR A 163 -8.08 24.70 -4.95
C THR A 163 -7.06 24.58 -6.09
N ASP A 164 -5.94 23.94 -5.87
CA ASP A 164 -4.93 23.71 -6.90
C ASP A 164 -5.29 22.50 -7.77
N ILE A 165 -6.16 21.61 -7.28
CA ILE A 165 -6.54 20.37 -7.95
C ILE A 165 -7.58 20.68 -9.03
N THR A 166 -7.10 20.92 -10.24
CA THR A 166 -7.94 21.27 -11.40
C THR A 166 -7.79 20.27 -12.53
N ASN A 167 -6.58 19.75 -12.75
CA ASN A 167 -6.25 18.72 -13.72
C ASN A 167 -5.09 17.83 -13.19
N PRO A 168 -5.32 16.56 -12.89
CA PRO A 168 -6.64 15.89 -12.85
C PRO A 168 -7.60 16.55 -11.85
N LYS A 169 -8.91 16.33 -12.04
CA LYS A 169 -9.91 16.78 -11.05
C LYS A 169 -9.84 15.92 -9.77
N PRO A 170 -10.43 16.39 -8.64
CA PRO A 170 -10.29 15.69 -7.35
C PRO A 170 -10.71 14.20 -7.36
N SER A 171 -11.71 13.83 -8.17
CA SER A 171 -12.15 12.44 -8.29
C SER A 171 -11.19 11.55 -9.10
N ASP A 172 -10.26 12.14 -9.80
CA ASP A 172 -9.31 11.44 -10.66
C ASP A 172 -7.87 11.53 -10.11
N LEU A 173 -7.60 12.41 -9.16
CA LEU A 173 -6.28 12.56 -8.51
C LEU A 173 -6.17 11.59 -7.33
N TRP A 174 -5.34 10.57 -7.44
CA TRP A 174 -5.04 9.74 -6.28
C TRP A 174 -4.10 10.45 -5.29
N VAL A 175 -4.35 10.25 -4.00
CA VAL A 175 -3.58 10.82 -2.88
C VAL A 175 -2.73 9.75 -2.23
N PHE A 176 -3.32 8.62 -1.85
CA PHE A 176 -2.64 7.50 -1.23
C PHE A 176 -2.78 6.24 -2.06
N VAL A 177 -1.75 5.41 -2.02
CA VAL A 177 -1.66 4.15 -2.75
C VAL A 177 -0.92 3.12 -1.90
N ASP A 178 -1.31 1.85 -1.98
CA ASP A 178 -0.48 0.77 -1.46
C ASP A 178 0.76 0.64 -2.34
N GLU A 179 1.93 0.66 -1.72
CA GLU A 179 3.20 0.54 -2.43
C GLU A 179 3.79 -0.86 -2.30
N HIS A 180 4.51 -1.30 -3.34
CA HIS A 180 5.13 -2.63 -3.37
C HIS A 180 6.18 -2.77 -2.26
N PRO A 181 6.24 -3.92 -1.56
CA PRO A 181 7.17 -4.10 -0.44
C PRO A 181 8.65 -3.86 -0.75
N ASP A 182 9.08 -4.13 -1.98
CA ASP A 182 10.46 -3.90 -2.39
C ASP A 182 10.71 -2.44 -2.82
N SER A 183 9.66 -1.68 -3.14
CA SER A 183 9.74 -0.29 -3.56
C SER A 183 9.67 0.69 -2.39
N ILE A 184 8.76 0.43 -1.46
CA ILE A 184 8.49 1.34 -0.36
C ILE A 184 9.72 1.56 0.52
N ASN A 185 10.20 2.79 0.51
CA ASN A 185 11.29 3.27 1.34
C ASN A 185 10.85 4.47 2.20
N ASP A 186 10.51 5.58 1.59
CA ASP A 186 9.99 6.80 2.24
C ASP A 186 8.47 6.93 2.07
N GLY A 187 7.90 8.10 2.38
CA GLY A 187 6.46 8.36 2.23
C GLY A 187 6.01 8.76 0.82
N TRP A 188 6.91 8.77 -0.12
CA TRP A 188 6.76 9.31 -1.46
C TRP A 188 6.58 8.18 -2.48
N LEU A 189 5.59 8.27 -3.35
CA LEU A 189 5.53 7.43 -4.54
C LEU A 189 5.55 8.32 -5.78
N ILE A 190 6.59 8.16 -6.61
CA ILE A 190 6.74 8.89 -7.86
C ILE A 190 6.34 8.05 -9.06
N VAL A 191 5.49 8.61 -9.89
CA VAL A 191 5.15 8.09 -11.24
C VAL A 191 5.57 9.16 -12.24
N SER A 192 6.46 8.85 -13.17
CA SER A 192 7.01 9.83 -14.10
C SER A 192 7.22 9.30 -15.51
N TRP A 193 6.82 10.08 -16.52
CA TRP A 193 7.14 9.81 -17.92
C TRP A 193 8.64 9.91 -18.24
N ALA A 194 9.41 10.62 -17.43
CA ALA A 194 10.85 10.80 -17.61
C ALA A 194 11.63 9.49 -17.53
N MET A 195 11.03 8.44 -16.95
CA MET A 195 11.66 7.12 -16.79
C MET A 195 11.51 6.20 -18.00
N GLY A 196 11.21 6.74 -19.20
CA GLY A 196 11.19 5.96 -20.44
C GLY A 196 10.15 4.84 -20.48
N GLY A 197 9.00 5.03 -19.81
CA GLY A 197 7.93 4.04 -19.75
C GLY A 197 8.14 2.94 -18.72
N GLN A 198 8.99 3.17 -17.74
CA GLN A 198 9.24 2.30 -16.60
C GLN A 198 8.67 2.88 -15.31
N TRP A 199 8.35 2.01 -14.35
CA TRP A 199 8.00 2.42 -13.01
C TRP A 199 9.23 2.98 -12.27
N SER A 200 9.12 4.19 -11.75
CA SER A 200 10.11 4.76 -10.83
C SER A 200 9.98 4.12 -9.46
N ASP A 201 8.79 4.25 -8.86
CA ASP A 201 8.36 3.48 -7.71
C ASP A 201 7.24 2.53 -8.13
N MET A 202 7.10 1.41 -7.43
CA MET A 202 6.21 0.33 -7.83
C MET A 202 4.97 0.30 -6.92
N PRO A 203 3.76 0.40 -7.47
CA PRO A 203 2.55 0.17 -6.69
C PRO A 203 2.42 -1.31 -6.31
N ALA A 204 1.71 -1.59 -5.21
CA ALA A 204 1.46 -2.95 -4.76
C ALA A 204 0.51 -3.72 -5.68
N SER A 205 0.49 -5.04 -5.51
CA SER A 205 -0.43 -5.95 -6.19
C SER A 205 -1.10 -6.95 -5.23
N TYR A 206 -1.34 -6.51 -3.99
CA TYR A 206 -1.78 -7.36 -2.86
C TYR A 206 -3.13 -8.03 -3.05
N HIS A 207 -4.08 -7.36 -3.71
CA HIS A 207 -5.48 -7.78 -3.83
C HIS A 207 -5.72 -8.59 -5.11
N ASN A 208 -5.06 -9.75 -5.23
CA ASN A 208 -5.08 -10.60 -6.44
C ASN A 208 -4.60 -9.84 -7.70
N GLY A 209 -3.48 -9.15 -7.61
CA GLY A 209 -2.93 -8.32 -8.69
C GLY A 209 -3.67 -7.00 -8.84
N ALA A 210 -4.14 -6.43 -7.74
CA ALA A 210 -4.77 -5.13 -7.68
C ALA A 210 -4.18 -4.31 -6.51
N CYS A 211 -4.39 -3.00 -6.55
CA CYS A 211 -3.87 -2.04 -5.59
C CYS A 211 -5.00 -1.18 -5.02
N GLY A 212 -4.88 -0.80 -3.74
CA GLY A 212 -5.76 0.17 -3.10
C GLY A 212 -5.33 1.60 -3.42
N PHE A 213 -6.27 2.43 -3.86
CA PHE A 213 -6.09 3.86 -4.08
C PHE A 213 -7.10 4.66 -3.28
N ALA A 214 -6.68 5.82 -2.77
CA ALA A 214 -7.57 6.84 -2.24
C ALA A 214 -7.41 8.13 -3.04
N PHE A 215 -8.50 8.79 -3.36
CA PHE A 215 -8.57 9.96 -4.23
C PHE A 215 -8.83 11.25 -3.46
N ALA A 216 -8.52 12.38 -4.10
CA ALA A 216 -8.60 13.69 -3.47
C ALA A 216 -10.04 14.18 -3.21
N ASP A 217 -11.08 13.50 -3.67
CA ASP A 217 -12.48 13.73 -3.30
C ASP A 217 -12.95 12.86 -2.10
N GLY A 218 -12.06 12.00 -1.58
CA GLY A 218 -12.30 11.13 -0.43
C GLY A 218 -12.81 9.72 -0.77
N HIS A 219 -13.06 9.40 -2.05
CA HIS A 219 -13.39 8.02 -2.40
C HIS A 219 -12.12 7.13 -2.42
N SER A 220 -12.32 5.83 -2.34
CA SER A 220 -11.25 4.84 -2.46
C SER A 220 -11.72 3.68 -3.31
N GLU A 221 -10.80 3.13 -4.12
CA GLU A 221 -11.07 1.98 -4.98
C GLU A 221 -9.94 0.96 -4.99
N ILE A 222 -10.24 -0.25 -5.43
CA ILE A 222 -9.24 -1.28 -5.75
C ILE A 222 -9.06 -1.29 -7.26
N HIS A 223 -7.91 -0.81 -7.73
CA HIS A 223 -7.55 -0.79 -9.14
C HIS A 223 -6.84 -2.09 -9.55
N LYS A 224 -7.35 -2.75 -10.58
CA LYS A 224 -6.81 -4.01 -11.10
C LYS A 224 -5.75 -3.77 -12.15
N TRP A 225 -4.54 -4.27 -11.90
CA TRP A 225 -3.43 -4.22 -12.85
C TRP A 225 -3.64 -5.17 -14.04
N ARG A 226 -3.15 -4.77 -15.21
CA ARG A 226 -3.28 -5.48 -16.49
C ARG A 226 -1.95 -5.87 -17.09
N ASP A 227 -0.91 -5.07 -16.84
CA ASP A 227 0.40 -5.26 -17.45
C ASP A 227 1.29 -6.14 -16.55
N PRO A 228 1.96 -7.17 -17.12
CA PRO A 228 2.78 -8.09 -16.32
C PRO A 228 3.91 -7.41 -15.53
N GLY A 229 4.44 -6.28 -16.04
CA GLY A 229 5.49 -5.51 -15.37
C GLY A 229 5.06 -4.90 -14.04
N THR A 230 3.76 -4.67 -13.84
CA THR A 230 3.19 -4.17 -12.59
C THR A 230 2.94 -5.29 -11.57
N LEU A 231 2.90 -6.54 -12.02
CA LEU A 231 2.63 -7.73 -11.18
C LEU A 231 3.93 -8.37 -10.65
N MET A 232 4.87 -7.55 -10.22
CA MET A 232 6.16 -8.01 -9.71
C MET A 232 6.01 -8.82 -8.41
N PRO A 233 6.67 -9.99 -8.29
CA PRO A 233 6.71 -10.72 -7.02
C PRO A 233 7.63 -10.03 -6.01
N VAL A 234 7.27 -10.08 -4.73
CA VAL A 234 8.11 -9.57 -3.65
C VAL A 234 9.34 -10.47 -3.46
N ARG A 235 10.51 -9.86 -3.49
CA ARG A 235 11.82 -10.53 -3.37
C ARG A 235 12.57 -10.17 -2.09
N LYS A 236 12.07 -9.20 -1.34
CA LYS A 236 12.71 -8.62 -0.13
C LYS A 236 14.10 -8.04 -0.44
N VAL A 237 14.17 -7.27 -1.52
CA VAL A 237 15.34 -6.50 -1.95
C VAL A 237 14.89 -5.12 -2.38
N THR A 238 15.75 -4.12 -2.25
CA THR A 238 15.44 -2.76 -2.69
C THR A 238 15.14 -2.73 -4.19
N TYR A 239 14.05 -2.10 -4.55
CA TYR A 239 13.60 -1.97 -5.94
C TYR A 239 14.55 -1.04 -6.73
N GLY A 240 14.97 -1.50 -7.90
CA GLY A 240 15.93 -0.79 -8.74
C GLY A 240 15.32 0.11 -9.84
N GLY A 241 13.99 0.24 -9.91
CA GLY A 241 13.34 1.18 -10.84
C GLY A 241 13.35 0.78 -12.31
N ASN A 242 13.32 -0.51 -12.66
CA ASN A 242 13.48 -0.96 -14.05
C ASN A 242 12.31 -1.79 -14.62
N ASN A 243 11.18 -1.87 -13.95
CA ASN A 243 10.06 -2.65 -14.45
C ASN A 243 9.28 -1.88 -15.52
N PRO A 244 8.97 -2.51 -16.67
CA PRO A 244 8.15 -1.88 -17.70
C PRO A 244 6.77 -1.50 -17.16
N GLY A 245 6.34 -0.27 -17.38
CA GLY A 245 5.03 0.23 -16.95
C GLY A 245 3.87 -0.23 -17.82
N GLY A 246 4.18 -0.84 -18.96
CA GLY A 246 3.19 -1.36 -19.91
C GLY A 246 2.41 -0.30 -20.66
N LYS A 247 1.32 -0.75 -21.30
CA LYS A 247 0.47 0.13 -22.13
C LYS A 247 -0.78 0.63 -21.40
N HIS A 248 -1.11 0.05 -20.24
CA HIS A 248 -2.34 0.32 -19.51
C HIS A 248 -2.06 0.92 -18.11
N ASP A 249 -1.20 0.26 -17.33
CA ASP A 249 -1.07 0.53 -15.91
C ASP A 249 -0.31 1.83 -15.61
N LEU A 250 0.89 2.00 -16.18
CA LEU A 250 1.67 3.22 -15.99
C LEU A 250 0.97 4.46 -16.60
N PRO A 251 0.43 4.42 -17.84
CA PRO A 251 -0.35 5.55 -18.37
C PRO A 251 -1.56 5.91 -17.50
N TRP A 252 -2.27 4.91 -16.99
CA TRP A 252 -3.38 5.16 -16.05
C TRP A 252 -2.90 5.86 -14.78
N ALA A 253 -1.85 5.33 -14.13
CA ALA A 253 -1.31 5.90 -12.90
C ALA A 253 -0.81 7.35 -13.10
N LEU A 254 -0.16 7.63 -14.24
CA LEU A 254 0.31 8.97 -14.61
C LEU A 254 -0.84 9.96 -14.79
N GLN A 255 -1.89 9.57 -15.54
CA GLN A 255 -3.07 10.42 -15.77
C GLN A 255 -3.81 10.78 -14.47
N HIS A 256 -3.68 9.91 -13.46
CA HIS A 256 -4.32 10.09 -12.15
C HIS A 256 -3.37 10.65 -11.08
N SER A 257 -2.10 10.93 -11.41
CA SER A 257 -1.13 11.47 -10.46
C SER A 257 -0.92 12.98 -10.60
N SER A 258 -0.82 13.48 -11.82
CA SER A 258 -0.62 14.90 -12.13
C SER A 258 -0.80 15.16 -13.63
N ALA A 259 -0.68 16.42 -14.04
CA ALA A 259 -0.57 16.84 -15.43
C ALA A 259 0.71 17.69 -15.60
N THR A 260 1.27 17.70 -16.83
CA THR A 260 2.40 18.57 -17.15
C THR A 260 2.01 20.04 -17.00
N THR A 261 2.91 20.83 -16.45
CA THR A 261 2.77 22.30 -16.49
C THR A 261 2.78 22.79 -17.95
N PRO A 262 1.95 23.75 -18.29
CA PRO A 262 1.92 24.35 -19.64
C PRO A 262 3.27 24.89 -20.08
#